data_3176ce12b3d20ad85a95e9fef73457b0
#
_entry.id   3176ce12b3d20ad85a95e9fef73457b0
#
_cell.length_a   1.000
_cell.length_b   1.000
_cell.length_c   1.000
_cell.angle_alpha   90.00
_cell.angle_beta   90.00
_cell.angle_gamma   90.00
#
_symmetry.space_group_name_H-M   'P 1'
#
loop_
_entity.id
_entity.type
_entity.pdbx_description
1 polymer ?
#
loop_
_entity_poly.entity_id
_entity_poly.type
_entity_poly.pdbx_seq_one_letter_code
_entity_poly.pdbx_strand_id
1 'polypeptide(L)'
;MDSSILSKAYQQPAANILADVCALAAKMDNVIDLSVGDPNFTTPAPIIDAAFAKAKAGMTHYTAAEGLPELRQAICDFYQDKYQLHFASQQVLITVGAEHALFVALAALLDPGDEVIIPEPCFSPYIEQVKLAGGTPVIVDGKPEEGFKINAQEIAKKVTPQTKAIIINTPNNPSGNVMTAEEAQALAKLAVEKDLLILSDEIYSDYVMPGQTFTPIAKFAPDNTVIISGMSKSFAMTGWRIGYLVGPDWLVTAANDVNDAVTFSAPTLSQVGALYGLQHHDELVAPIVQAFQERLDYLQKELPQIDWLAVSPVQGSIYVFADIRKTGLGSVEFADQLLKKTGILVVPGLAFGKCGEGFVRIAATQPLAALKEAVAKMKQLTW
;
A
#
# COMPACT_ATOMS: atom_id res chain seq x y z
N MET A 1 -18.14 34.51 4.54
CA MET A 1 -18.18 33.31 3.69
C MET A 1 -18.17 32.12 4.63
N ASP A 2 -18.99 31.14 4.39
CA ASP A 2 -19.05 29.91 5.18
C ASP A 2 -18.65 28.69 4.31
N SER A 3 -18.69 27.49 4.87
CA SER A 3 -18.28 26.27 4.17
C SER A 3 -19.15 25.89 2.97
N SER A 4 -20.28 26.58 2.74
CA SER A 4 -21.17 26.31 1.59
C SER A 4 -20.53 26.60 0.24
N ILE A 5 -19.44 27.40 0.21
CA ILE A 5 -18.67 27.68 -1.00
C ILE A 5 -17.82 26.48 -1.46
N LEU A 6 -17.54 25.51 -0.57
CA LEU A 6 -16.81 24.31 -0.91
C LEU A 6 -17.63 23.40 -1.84
N SER A 7 -16.97 22.54 -2.58
CA SER A 7 -17.68 21.49 -3.30
C SER A 7 -18.45 20.61 -2.32
N LYS A 8 -19.58 20.04 -2.76
CA LYS A 8 -20.48 19.25 -1.89
C LYS A 8 -19.75 18.12 -1.14
N ALA A 9 -18.74 17.53 -1.78
CA ALA A 9 -17.94 16.45 -1.18
C ALA A 9 -17.17 16.88 0.08
N TYR A 10 -16.88 18.18 0.24
CA TYR A 10 -16.07 18.72 1.34
C TYR A 10 -16.82 19.67 2.27
N GLN A 11 -18.14 19.81 2.11
CA GLN A 11 -18.96 20.66 2.98
C GLN A 11 -19.13 20.09 4.39
N GLN A 12 -18.95 18.76 4.53
CA GLN A 12 -18.95 18.09 5.84
C GLN A 12 -17.59 17.38 6.02
N PRO A 13 -16.96 17.52 7.20
CA PRO A 13 -15.73 16.77 7.49
C PRO A 13 -16.01 15.27 7.38
N ALA A 14 -15.22 14.56 6.61
CA ALA A 14 -15.22 13.10 6.65
C ALA A 14 -14.68 12.63 8.01
N ALA A 15 -15.33 11.65 8.62
CA ALA A 15 -14.78 10.99 9.80
C ALA A 15 -13.45 10.32 9.42
N ASN A 16 -12.37 10.71 10.08
CA ASN A 16 -11.06 10.11 9.86
C ASN A 16 -10.56 9.46 11.15
N ILE A 17 -10.94 8.19 11.32
CA ILE A 17 -10.63 7.38 12.51
C ILE A 17 -9.13 7.40 12.81
N LEU A 18 -8.29 7.29 11.78
CA LEU A 18 -6.84 7.31 11.95
C LEU A 18 -6.34 8.66 12.47
N ALA A 19 -6.85 9.76 11.89
CA ALA A 19 -6.47 11.11 12.34
C ALA A 19 -6.87 11.36 13.79
N ASP A 20 -8.07 10.92 14.20
CA ASP A 20 -8.57 11.08 15.56
C ASP A 20 -7.70 10.33 16.58
N VAL A 21 -7.34 9.09 16.26
CA VAL A 21 -6.45 8.26 17.11
C VAL A 21 -5.03 8.85 17.17
N CYS A 22 -4.48 9.32 16.05
CA CYS A 22 -3.18 9.99 16.01
C CYS A 22 -3.20 11.32 16.81
N ALA A 23 -4.29 12.10 16.72
CA ALA A 23 -4.43 13.34 17.48
C ALA A 23 -4.50 13.11 19.00
N LEU A 24 -5.05 11.97 19.41
CA LEU A 24 -5.03 11.57 20.83
C LEU A 24 -3.61 11.19 21.26
N ALA A 25 -2.92 10.38 20.47
CA ALA A 25 -1.55 9.95 20.76
C ALA A 25 -0.57 11.14 20.85
N ALA A 26 -0.75 12.17 20.00
CA ALA A 26 0.08 13.37 20.02
C ALA A 26 0.01 14.19 21.33
N LYS A 27 -0.97 13.92 22.20
CA LYS A 27 -1.14 14.56 23.50
C LYS A 27 -0.53 13.75 24.64
N MET A 28 0.07 12.60 24.35
CA MET A 28 0.62 11.68 25.33
C MET A 28 2.13 11.58 25.20
N ASP A 29 2.82 11.41 26.33
CA ASP A 29 4.25 11.12 26.37
C ASP A 29 4.50 9.61 26.29
N ASN A 30 5.66 9.22 25.73
CA ASN A 30 6.14 7.82 25.70
C ASN A 30 5.20 6.83 24.97
N VAL A 31 4.60 7.26 23.85
CA VAL A 31 3.77 6.40 23.01
C VAL A 31 4.65 5.46 22.19
N ILE A 32 4.33 4.15 22.22
CA ILE A 32 4.87 3.18 21.27
C ILE A 32 3.93 3.16 20.06
N ASP A 33 4.35 3.85 18.99
CA ASP A 33 3.52 4.01 17.79
C ASP A 33 3.67 2.81 16.85
N LEU A 34 2.65 1.93 16.84
CA LEU A 34 2.51 0.79 15.93
C LEU A 34 1.43 1.05 14.86
N SER A 35 1.05 2.32 14.64
CA SER A 35 0.01 2.70 13.70
C SER A 35 0.55 3.04 12.32
N VAL A 36 1.69 3.72 12.22
CA VAL A 36 2.19 4.26 10.97
C VAL A 36 2.97 3.21 10.18
N GLY A 37 2.61 3.05 8.91
CA GLY A 37 3.31 2.17 7.96
C GLY A 37 4.56 2.82 7.36
N ASP A 38 5.37 3.49 8.18
CA ASP A 38 6.61 4.16 7.76
C ASP A 38 7.81 3.37 8.31
N PRO A 39 8.64 2.75 7.44
CA PRO A 39 9.83 2.07 7.87
C PRO A 39 10.75 3.00 8.68
N ASN A 40 11.11 2.59 9.88
CA ASN A 40 11.96 3.40 10.78
C ASN A 40 13.43 3.50 10.37
N PHE A 41 13.77 3.04 9.17
CA PHE A 41 15.10 3.13 8.62
C PHE A 41 15.32 4.49 7.96
N THR A 42 16.54 4.99 8.03
CA THR A 42 16.98 6.03 7.10
C THR A 42 17.14 5.44 5.71
N THR A 43 16.77 6.16 4.68
CA THR A 43 17.11 5.81 3.30
C THR A 43 18.61 5.44 3.22
N PRO A 44 19.00 4.33 2.55
CA PRO A 44 20.40 3.93 2.45
C PRO A 44 21.30 5.08 1.98
N ALA A 45 22.41 5.30 2.70
CA ALA A 45 23.31 6.42 2.43
C ALA A 45 23.78 6.53 0.97
N PRO A 46 24.09 5.43 0.25
CA PRO A 46 24.47 5.53 -1.17
C PRO A 46 23.39 6.16 -2.07
N ILE A 47 22.10 5.94 -1.76
CA ILE A 47 20.98 6.57 -2.49
C ILE A 47 21.01 8.09 -2.25
N ILE A 48 21.15 8.50 -0.98
CA ILE A 48 21.21 9.90 -0.59
C ILE A 48 22.41 10.58 -1.28
N ASP A 49 23.57 9.97 -1.19
CA ASP A 49 24.82 10.50 -1.76
C ASP A 49 24.71 10.65 -3.28
N ALA A 50 24.17 9.67 -3.99
CA ALA A 50 23.95 9.71 -5.43
C ALA A 50 23.03 10.87 -5.84
N ALA A 51 21.88 11.05 -5.14
CA ALA A 51 20.95 12.12 -5.41
C ALA A 51 21.59 13.51 -5.18
N PHE A 52 22.25 13.70 -4.04
CA PHE A 52 22.87 15.00 -3.71
C PHE A 52 24.12 15.28 -4.54
N ALA A 53 24.88 14.27 -4.96
CA ALA A 53 26.00 14.47 -5.91
C ALA A 53 25.49 15.03 -7.25
N LYS A 54 24.40 14.49 -7.78
CA LYS A 54 23.76 15.00 -9.01
C LYS A 54 23.19 16.41 -8.83
N ALA A 55 22.59 16.71 -7.67
CA ALA A 55 22.13 18.06 -7.35
C ALA A 55 23.30 19.07 -7.39
N LYS A 56 24.40 18.75 -6.73
CA LYS A 56 25.62 19.60 -6.74
C LYS A 56 26.21 19.77 -8.13
N ALA A 57 26.01 18.79 -9.02
CA ALA A 57 26.41 18.86 -10.42
C ALA A 57 25.41 19.62 -11.31
N GLY A 58 24.37 20.25 -10.74
CA GLY A 58 23.43 21.09 -11.45
C GLY A 58 22.14 20.40 -11.89
N MET A 59 21.89 19.15 -11.52
CA MET A 59 20.66 18.43 -11.87
C MET A 59 19.51 18.85 -10.93
N THR A 60 19.04 20.10 -11.08
CA THR A 60 18.01 20.73 -10.24
C THR A 60 16.82 21.27 -11.04
N HIS A 61 16.75 20.92 -12.32
CA HIS A 61 15.70 21.35 -13.23
C HIS A 61 14.65 20.25 -13.43
N TYR A 62 13.55 20.58 -14.08
CA TYR A 62 12.52 19.63 -14.45
C TYR A 62 13.05 18.49 -15.31
N THR A 63 12.52 17.32 -15.09
CA THR A 63 12.61 16.19 -16.04
C THR A 63 11.46 16.25 -17.04
N ALA A 64 11.44 15.36 -18.01
CA ALA A 64 10.23 15.07 -18.77
C ALA A 64 9.07 14.65 -17.83
N ALA A 65 7.84 14.88 -18.23
CA ALA A 65 6.65 14.55 -17.42
C ALA A 65 6.58 13.06 -17.09
N GLU A 66 6.96 12.22 -18.02
CA GLU A 66 7.02 10.76 -17.86
C GLU A 66 8.11 10.29 -16.89
N GLY A 67 9.06 11.15 -16.58
CA GLY A 67 10.22 10.86 -15.76
C GLY A 67 11.51 10.65 -16.56
N LEU A 68 12.62 10.46 -15.83
CA LEU A 68 13.94 10.19 -16.40
C LEU A 68 13.93 8.92 -17.24
N PRO A 69 14.40 8.97 -18.52
CA PRO A 69 14.45 7.79 -19.38
C PRO A 69 15.23 6.62 -18.76
N GLU A 70 16.34 6.91 -18.07
CA GLU A 70 17.17 5.92 -17.40
C GLU A 70 16.43 5.23 -16.26
N LEU A 71 15.61 5.96 -15.50
CA LEU A 71 14.80 5.37 -14.42
C LEU A 71 13.68 4.49 -14.99
N ARG A 72 13.01 4.94 -16.05
CA ARG A 72 11.98 4.15 -16.74
C ARG A 72 12.55 2.84 -17.28
N GLN A 73 13.74 2.88 -17.89
CA GLN A 73 14.44 1.68 -18.34
C GLN A 73 14.84 0.78 -17.17
N ALA A 74 15.38 1.33 -16.08
CA ALA A 74 15.76 0.55 -14.89
C ALA A 74 14.56 -0.17 -14.26
N ILE A 75 13.36 0.40 -14.32
CA ILE A 75 12.12 -0.28 -13.90
C ILE A 75 11.80 -1.46 -14.83
N CYS A 76 11.93 -1.28 -16.15
CA CYS A 76 11.74 -2.37 -17.10
C CYS A 76 12.72 -3.52 -16.84
N ASP A 77 14.00 -3.20 -16.64
CA ASP A 77 15.06 -4.15 -16.36
C ASP A 77 14.78 -4.91 -15.04
N PHE A 78 14.34 -4.21 -14.00
CA PHE A 78 13.97 -4.82 -12.72
C PHE A 78 12.84 -5.85 -12.87
N TYR A 79 11.78 -5.54 -13.62
CA TYR A 79 10.68 -6.49 -13.83
C TYR A 79 11.10 -7.66 -14.72
N GLN A 80 11.96 -7.43 -15.70
CA GLN A 80 12.51 -8.49 -16.52
C GLN A 80 13.39 -9.44 -15.71
N ASP A 81 14.32 -8.91 -14.93
CA ASP A 81 15.30 -9.71 -14.17
C ASP A 81 14.63 -10.50 -13.05
N LYS A 82 13.74 -9.84 -12.29
CA LYS A 82 13.13 -10.43 -11.10
C LYS A 82 11.93 -11.32 -11.40
N TYR A 83 11.11 -10.95 -12.39
CA TYR A 83 9.82 -11.60 -12.64
C TYR A 83 9.65 -12.15 -14.06
N GLN A 84 10.62 -11.96 -14.96
CA GLN A 84 10.59 -12.32 -16.38
C GLN A 84 9.40 -11.64 -17.11
N LEU A 85 9.09 -10.41 -16.72
CA LEU A 85 8.10 -9.56 -17.38
C LEU A 85 8.81 -8.54 -18.27
N HIS A 86 8.36 -8.44 -19.51
CA HIS A 86 8.97 -7.56 -20.50
C HIS A 86 8.09 -6.35 -20.75
N PHE A 87 8.54 -5.20 -20.34
CA PHE A 87 7.89 -3.90 -20.60
C PHE A 87 8.82 -3.02 -21.43
N ALA A 88 8.24 -2.16 -22.23
CA ALA A 88 8.95 -1.09 -22.90
C ALA A 88 8.90 0.18 -22.06
N SER A 89 9.89 1.05 -22.18
CA SER A 89 9.99 2.26 -21.32
C SER A 89 8.79 3.22 -21.49
N GLN A 90 8.10 3.23 -22.65
CA GLN A 90 6.86 3.99 -22.82
C GLN A 90 5.68 3.47 -22.00
N GLN A 91 5.77 2.25 -21.50
CA GLN A 91 4.79 1.66 -20.59
C GLN A 91 5.01 2.04 -19.12
N VAL A 92 5.98 2.90 -18.83
CA VAL A 92 6.34 3.33 -17.47
C VAL A 92 6.12 4.83 -17.32
N LEU A 93 5.41 5.23 -16.28
CA LEU A 93 5.25 6.62 -15.85
C LEU A 93 5.77 6.79 -14.42
N ILE A 94 6.66 7.76 -14.22
CA ILE A 94 7.18 8.11 -12.90
C ILE A 94 6.26 9.12 -12.22
N THR A 95 5.95 8.90 -10.95
CA THR A 95 4.93 9.67 -10.22
C THR A 95 5.41 10.11 -8.83
N VAL A 96 4.64 10.99 -8.19
CA VAL A 96 4.89 11.50 -6.83
C VAL A 96 4.42 10.47 -5.78
N GLY A 97 5.02 9.27 -5.81
CA GLY A 97 4.64 8.10 -5.01
C GLY A 97 3.55 7.26 -5.65
N ALA A 98 3.34 6.05 -5.11
CA ALA A 98 2.36 5.07 -5.60
C ALA A 98 0.91 5.58 -5.49
N GLU A 99 0.57 6.35 -4.45
CA GLU A 99 -0.77 6.97 -4.34
C GLU A 99 -1.09 7.89 -5.51
N HIS A 100 -0.10 8.68 -5.97
CA HIS A 100 -0.27 9.53 -7.15
C HIS A 100 -0.36 8.69 -8.42
N ALA A 101 0.42 7.62 -8.54
CA ALA A 101 0.31 6.67 -9.66
C ALA A 101 -1.10 6.10 -9.80
N LEU A 102 -1.69 5.66 -8.69
CA LEU A 102 -3.06 5.15 -8.68
C LEU A 102 -4.07 6.25 -9.05
N PHE A 103 -3.92 7.45 -8.50
CA PHE A 103 -4.83 8.56 -8.79
C PHE A 103 -4.82 8.95 -10.27
N VAL A 104 -3.65 9.12 -10.89
CA VAL A 104 -3.59 9.52 -12.31
C VAL A 104 -4.11 8.40 -13.23
N ALA A 105 -3.91 7.13 -12.86
CA ALA A 105 -4.51 6.01 -13.59
C ALA A 105 -6.04 6.03 -13.52
N LEU A 106 -6.60 6.22 -12.32
CA LEU A 106 -8.05 6.32 -12.11
C LEU A 106 -8.65 7.54 -12.81
N ALA A 107 -8.00 8.71 -12.70
CA ALA A 107 -8.47 9.94 -13.33
C ALA A 107 -8.46 9.88 -14.87
N ALA A 108 -7.53 9.10 -15.44
CA ALA A 108 -7.47 8.85 -16.87
C ALA A 108 -8.49 7.79 -17.36
N LEU A 109 -8.97 6.92 -16.44
CA LEU A 109 -9.81 5.77 -16.76
C LEU A 109 -11.30 6.03 -16.59
N LEU A 110 -11.70 6.83 -15.57
CA LEU A 110 -13.07 6.85 -15.07
C LEU A 110 -13.87 8.05 -15.54
N ASP A 111 -15.08 7.78 -15.97
CA ASP A 111 -16.16 8.75 -16.14
C ASP A 111 -17.20 8.63 -15.01
N PRO A 112 -18.04 9.66 -14.78
CA PRO A 112 -19.13 9.57 -13.83
C PRO A 112 -20.06 8.39 -14.13
N GLY A 113 -20.22 7.48 -13.14
CA GLY A 113 -21.02 6.26 -13.26
C GLY A 113 -20.20 4.99 -13.47
N ASP A 114 -18.92 5.11 -13.80
CA ASP A 114 -18.04 3.95 -13.86
C ASP A 114 -17.74 3.39 -12.47
N GLU A 115 -17.60 2.07 -12.39
CA GLU A 115 -17.40 1.35 -11.14
C GLU A 115 -15.99 0.77 -11.04
N VAL A 116 -15.44 0.80 -9.81
CA VAL A 116 -14.17 0.13 -9.47
C VAL A 116 -14.40 -0.80 -8.30
N ILE A 117 -14.11 -2.07 -8.48
CA ILE A 117 -14.24 -3.08 -7.43
C ILE A 117 -13.02 -3.02 -6.51
N ILE A 118 -13.28 -3.00 -5.19
CA ILE A 118 -12.25 -2.94 -4.14
C ILE A 118 -12.54 -4.02 -3.10
N PRO A 119 -11.72 -5.09 -3.02
CA PRO A 119 -11.79 -6.04 -1.92
C PRO A 119 -11.35 -5.40 -0.59
N GLU A 120 -12.17 -5.53 0.46
CA GLU A 120 -11.84 -5.14 1.83
C GLU A 120 -11.35 -6.36 2.65
N PRO A 121 -10.52 -6.15 3.69
CA PRO A 121 -10.00 -4.88 4.17
C PRO A 121 -8.93 -4.33 3.21
N CYS A 122 -8.93 -3.01 3.04
CA CYS A 122 -8.05 -2.35 2.07
C CYS A 122 -7.46 -1.05 2.62
N PHE A 123 -6.46 -0.54 1.95
CA PHE A 123 -5.94 0.80 2.22
C PHE A 123 -7.01 1.84 1.86
N SER A 124 -7.57 2.50 2.88
CA SER A 124 -8.74 3.37 2.74
C SER A 124 -8.66 4.47 1.66
N PRO A 125 -7.47 5.04 1.33
CA PRO A 125 -7.37 6.00 0.24
C PRO A 125 -7.83 5.49 -1.13
N TYR A 126 -7.87 4.18 -1.40
CA TYR A 126 -8.39 3.67 -2.67
C TYR A 126 -9.84 4.10 -2.91
N ILE A 127 -10.68 3.99 -1.88
CA ILE A 127 -12.10 4.38 -1.95
C ILE A 127 -12.24 5.88 -2.26
N GLU A 128 -11.45 6.71 -1.58
CA GLU A 128 -11.50 8.15 -1.78
C GLU A 128 -10.92 8.56 -3.14
N GLN A 129 -9.86 7.90 -3.62
CA GLN A 129 -9.30 8.19 -4.93
C GLN A 129 -10.24 7.83 -6.09
N VAL A 130 -10.98 6.70 -5.97
CA VAL A 130 -12.03 6.35 -6.95
C VAL A 130 -13.10 7.44 -7.00
N LYS A 131 -13.57 7.93 -5.84
CA LYS A 131 -14.55 9.03 -5.76
C LYS A 131 -14.00 10.34 -6.32
N LEU A 132 -12.74 10.68 -6.00
CA LEU A 132 -12.08 11.89 -6.50
C LEU A 132 -11.91 11.86 -8.02
N ALA A 133 -11.70 10.67 -8.59
CA ALA A 133 -11.64 10.46 -10.04
C ALA A 133 -13.01 10.42 -10.71
N GLY A 134 -14.11 10.58 -9.95
CA GLY A 134 -15.49 10.60 -10.47
C GLY A 134 -16.19 9.24 -10.52
N GLY A 135 -15.49 8.15 -10.18
CA GLY A 135 -16.04 6.80 -10.18
C GLY A 135 -16.79 6.42 -8.91
N THR A 136 -17.37 5.23 -8.93
CA THR A 136 -18.10 4.61 -7.83
C THR A 136 -17.34 3.41 -7.28
N PRO A 137 -16.90 3.40 -6.02
CA PRO A 137 -16.27 2.24 -5.41
C PRO A 137 -17.30 1.15 -5.11
N VAL A 138 -17.05 -0.08 -5.55
CA VAL A 138 -17.88 -1.26 -5.30
C VAL A 138 -17.11 -2.21 -4.38
N ILE A 139 -17.58 -2.33 -3.15
CA ILE A 139 -16.88 -3.10 -2.11
C ILE A 139 -17.21 -4.58 -2.21
N VAL A 140 -16.16 -5.41 -2.07
CA VAL A 140 -16.25 -6.86 -1.85
C VAL A 140 -15.73 -7.14 -0.45
N ASP A 141 -16.63 -7.54 0.46
CA ASP A 141 -16.26 -7.84 1.84
C ASP A 141 -15.38 -9.09 1.92
N GLY A 142 -14.21 -8.94 2.51
CA GLY A 142 -13.34 -10.06 2.86
C GLY A 142 -13.89 -10.85 4.03
N LYS A 143 -13.57 -12.13 4.08
CA LYS A 143 -14.05 -13.05 5.12
C LYS A 143 -12.94 -13.33 6.14
N PRO A 144 -13.16 -13.00 7.42
CA PRO A 144 -12.17 -13.26 8.48
C PRO A 144 -11.78 -14.74 8.59
N GLU A 145 -12.73 -15.65 8.41
CA GLU A 145 -12.53 -17.10 8.46
C GLU A 145 -11.68 -17.64 7.32
N GLU A 146 -11.61 -16.92 6.19
CA GLU A 146 -10.73 -17.20 5.06
C GLU A 146 -9.42 -16.39 5.13
N GLY A 147 -9.18 -15.66 6.25
CA GLY A 147 -8.02 -14.79 6.44
C GLY A 147 -8.01 -13.56 5.52
N PHE A 148 -9.19 -13.09 5.07
CA PHE A 148 -9.35 -11.94 4.17
C PHE A 148 -8.67 -12.12 2.79
N LYS A 149 -8.62 -13.33 2.28
CA LYS A 149 -8.08 -13.59 0.95
C LYS A 149 -8.92 -12.96 -0.15
N ILE A 150 -8.26 -12.48 -1.19
CA ILE A 150 -8.92 -11.97 -2.39
C ILE A 150 -9.50 -13.16 -3.16
N ASN A 151 -10.81 -13.13 -3.41
CA ASN A 151 -11.54 -14.21 -4.04
C ASN A 151 -12.16 -13.76 -5.37
N ALA A 152 -11.64 -14.28 -6.49
CA ALA A 152 -12.12 -13.93 -7.83
C ALA A 152 -13.60 -14.27 -8.04
N GLN A 153 -14.15 -15.30 -7.38
CA GLN A 153 -15.56 -15.66 -7.51
C GLN A 153 -16.47 -14.64 -6.81
N GLU A 154 -16.05 -14.13 -5.65
CA GLU A 154 -16.82 -13.07 -4.95
C GLU A 154 -16.75 -11.76 -5.73
N ILE A 155 -15.60 -11.43 -6.33
CA ILE A 155 -15.43 -10.28 -7.22
C ILE A 155 -16.34 -10.42 -8.44
N ALA A 156 -16.39 -11.60 -9.08
CA ALA A 156 -17.22 -11.84 -10.27
C ALA A 156 -18.72 -11.56 -10.04
N LYS A 157 -19.23 -11.77 -8.81
CA LYS A 157 -20.63 -11.48 -8.45
C LYS A 157 -20.95 -9.98 -8.43
N LYS A 158 -19.93 -9.13 -8.31
CA LYS A 158 -20.05 -7.66 -8.25
C LYS A 158 -19.81 -6.96 -9.57
N VAL A 159 -19.34 -7.69 -10.59
CA VAL A 159 -19.09 -7.12 -11.91
C VAL A 159 -20.42 -6.75 -12.57
N THR A 160 -20.50 -5.51 -13.02
CA THR A 160 -21.63 -4.95 -13.80
C THR A 160 -21.13 -4.41 -15.14
N PRO A 161 -22.02 -3.98 -16.05
CA PRO A 161 -21.60 -3.31 -17.29
C PRO A 161 -20.84 -1.98 -17.08
N GLN A 162 -20.95 -1.39 -15.88
CA GLN A 162 -20.27 -0.15 -15.50
C GLN A 162 -18.89 -0.40 -14.89
N THR A 163 -18.57 -1.64 -14.54
CA THR A 163 -17.28 -1.98 -13.93
C THR A 163 -16.15 -1.80 -14.95
N LYS A 164 -15.15 -0.98 -14.61
CA LYS A 164 -13.96 -0.70 -15.41
C LYS A 164 -12.71 -1.38 -14.88
N ALA A 165 -12.57 -1.44 -13.55
CA ALA A 165 -11.35 -1.92 -12.94
C ALA A 165 -11.57 -2.60 -11.59
N ILE A 166 -10.55 -3.32 -11.16
CA ILE A 166 -10.41 -3.93 -9.84
C ILE A 166 -9.12 -3.40 -9.23
N ILE A 167 -9.17 -2.83 -8.02
CA ILE A 167 -7.95 -2.48 -7.27
C ILE A 167 -7.60 -3.66 -6.36
N ILE A 168 -6.37 -4.13 -6.42
CA ILE A 168 -5.83 -5.12 -5.49
C ILE A 168 -4.53 -4.63 -4.87
N ASN A 169 -4.24 -5.10 -3.66
CA ASN A 169 -2.96 -4.87 -3.01
C ASN A 169 -2.41 -6.20 -2.49
N THR A 170 -1.25 -6.58 -2.99
CA THR A 170 -0.56 -7.82 -2.60
C THR A 170 0.95 -7.63 -2.68
N PRO A 171 1.70 -7.93 -1.59
CA PRO A 171 1.26 -8.26 -0.22
C PRO A 171 0.36 -7.18 0.38
N ASN A 172 -0.66 -7.59 1.17
CA ASN A 172 -1.77 -6.73 1.53
C ASN A 172 -1.53 -5.87 2.79
N ASN A 173 -1.99 -4.65 2.74
CA ASN A 173 -2.24 -3.78 3.87
C ASN A 173 -3.76 -3.69 4.08
N PRO A 174 -4.32 -4.20 5.20
CA PRO A 174 -3.66 -4.48 6.48
C PRO A 174 -3.38 -5.97 6.77
N SER A 175 -3.91 -6.92 5.99
CA SER A 175 -4.02 -8.33 6.39
C SER A 175 -2.69 -9.09 6.42
N GLY A 176 -1.67 -8.63 5.70
CA GLY A 176 -0.40 -9.35 5.53
C GLY A 176 -0.50 -10.56 4.59
N ASN A 177 -1.61 -10.74 3.89
CA ASN A 177 -1.77 -11.82 2.92
C ASN A 177 -0.94 -11.57 1.66
N VAL A 178 -0.44 -12.65 1.09
CA VAL A 178 0.18 -12.67 -0.24
C VAL A 178 -0.69 -13.53 -1.15
N MET A 179 -1.11 -12.96 -2.27
CA MET A 179 -1.90 -13.68 -3.27
C MET A 179 -1.05 -14.82 -3.87
N THR A 180 -1.58 -16.04 -3.91
CA THR A 180 -0.90 -17.16 -4.55
C THR A 180 -0.94 -17.03 -6.08
N ALA A 181 -0.09 -17.78 -6.78
CA ALA A 181 -0.09 -17.79 -8.24
C ALA A 181 -1.44 -18.24 -8.82
N GLU A 182 -2.11 -19.21 -8.17
CA GLU A 182 -3.43 -19.71 -8.56
C GLU A 182 -4.53 -18.66 -8.34
N GLU A 183 -4.50 -17.95 -7.22
CA GLU A 183 -5.42 -16.83 -6.94
C GLU A 183 -5.22 -15.69 -7.95
N ALA A 184 -3.96 -15.33 -8.24
CA ALA A 184 -3.60 -14.33 -9.24
C ALA A 184 -4.08 -14.74 -10.65
N GLN A 185 -3.86 -16.00 -11.05
CA GLN A 185 -4.30 -16.51 -12.33
C GLN A 185 -5.84 -16.51 -12.47
N ALA A 186 -6.55 -16.87 -11.40
CA ALA A 186 -8.02 -16.87 -11.40
C ALA A 186 -8.57 -15.45 -11.55
N LEU A 187 -7.97 -14.45 -10.88
CA LEU A 187 -8.38 -13.06 -11.01
C LEU A 187 -8.01 -12.47 -12.38
N ALA A 188 -6.82 -12.78 -12.89
CA ALA A 188 -6.39 -12.38 -14.23
C ALA A 188 -7.34 -12.91 -15.31
N LYS A 189 -7.73 -14.19 -15.20
CA LYS A 189 -8.71 -14.80 -16.10
C LYS A 189 -10.06 -14.06 -16.08
N LEU A 190 -10.56 -13.74 -14.87
CA LEU A 190 -11.80 -12.97 -14.71
C LEU A 190 -11.68 -11.59 -15.41
N ALA A 191 -10.56 -10.89 -15.21
CA ALA A 191 -10.34 -9.57 -15.80
C ALA A 191 -10.34 -9.63 -17.33
N VAL A 192 -9.65 -10.61 -17.93
CA VAL A 192 -9.64 -10.83 -19.38
C VAL A 192 -11.04 -11.17 -19.91
N GLU A 193 -11.77 -12.09 -19.25
CA GLU A 193 -13.10 -12.50 -19.67
C GLU A 193 -14.15 -11.38 -19.59
N LYS A 194 -13.94 -10.40 -18.72
CA LYS A 194 -14.86 -9.28 -18.48
C LYS A 194 -14.38 -7.94 -19.02
N ASP A 195 -13.24 -7.93 -19.71
CA ASP A 195 -12.60 -6.71 -20.25
C ASP A 195 -12.37 -5.64 -19.17
N LEU A 196 -11.82 -6.08 -18.02
CA LEU A 196 -11.52 -5.23 -16.88
C LEU A 196 -10.02 -4.96 -16.77
N LEU A 197 -9.64 -3.81 -16.21
CA LEU A 197 -8.28 -3.56 -15.75
C LEU A 197 -8.08 -4.01 -14.30
N ILE A 198 -6.90 -4.49 -13.99
CA ILE A 198 -6.44 -4.73 -12.62
C ILE A 198 -5.41 -3.66 -12.27
N LEU A 199 -5.75 -2.79 -11.31
CA LEU A 199 -4.81 -1.85 -10.72
C LEU A 199 -4.15 -2.56 -9.53
N SER A 200 -2.95 -3.10 -9.78
CA SER A 200 -2.21 -3.94 -8.83
C SER A 200 -1.23 -3.09 -8.02
N ASP A 201 -1.58 -2.77 -6.77
CA ASP A 201 -0.67 -2.11 -5.84
C ASP A 201 0.31 -3.14 -5.25
N GLU A 202 1.55 -3.07 -5.73
CA GLU A 202 2.65 -3.98 -5.42
C GLU A 202 3.72 -3.35 -4.52
N ILE A 203 3.36 -2.28 -3.78
CA ILE A 203 4.30 -1.50 -2.96
C ILE A 203 5.04 -2.32 -1.90
N TYR A 204 4.53 -3.50 -1.54
CA TYR A 204 5.12 -4.43 -0.58
C TYR A 204 5.72 -5.69 -1.22
N SER A 205 5.95 -5.72 -2.54
CA SER A 205 6.40 -6.91 -3.28
C SER A 205 7.70 -7.55 -2.76
N ASP A 206 8.58 -6.75 -2.14
CA ASP A 206 9.81 -7.25 -1.53
C ASP A 206 9.60 -7.88 -0.14
N TYR A 207 8.47 -7.57 0.51
CA TYR A 207 8.18 -8.01 1.86
C TYR A 207 7.35 -9.28 1.87
N VAL A 208 8.01 -10.41 1.63
CA VAL A 208 7.42 -11.75 1.76
C VAL A 208 8.14 -12.52 2.87
N MET A 209 7.37 -13.31 3.62
CA MET A 209 7.95 -14.15 4.67
C MET A 209 8.64 -15.38 4.05
N PRO A 210 9.65 -15.96 4.72
CA PRO A 210 10.30 -17.17 4.24
C PRO A 210 9.30 -18.28 3.89
N GLY A 211 9.46 -18.88 2.71
CA GLY A 211 8.56 -19.89 2.16
C GLY A 211 7.35 -19.34 1.42
N GLN A 212 7.16 -18.02 1.38
CA GLN A 212 6.16 -17.36 0.53
C GLN A 212 6.81 -16.82 -0.75
N THR A 213 5.99 -16.68 -1.79
CA THR A 213 6.44 -16.14 -3.08
C THR A 213 5.44 -15.10 -3.57
N PHE A 214 5.92 -13.90 -3.85
CA PHE A 214 5.13 -12.90 -4.56
C PHE A 214 5.14 -13.20 -6.06
N THR A 215 3.97 -13.21 -6.67
CA THR A 215 3.80 -13.39 -8.12
C THR A 215 3.02 -12.19 -8.67
N PRO A 216 3.62 -11.32 -9.50
CA PRO A 216 2.91 -10.23 -10.15
C PRO A 216 1.76 -10.75 -11.00
N ILE A 217 0.57 -10.15 -10.87
CA ILE A 217 -0.60 -10.59 -11.65
C ILE A 217 -0.44 -10.32 -13.14
N ALA A 218 0.39 -9.34 -13.51
CA ALA A 218 0.78 -9.05 -14.89
C ALA A 218 1.40 -10.26 -15.61
N LYS A 219 1.89 -11.25 -14.88
CA LYS A 219 2.39 -12.51 -15.45
C LYS A 219 1.30 -13.30 -16.19
N PHE A 220 0.04 -13.13 -15.79
CA PHE A 220 -1.10 -13.87 -16.33
C PHE A 220 -1.99 -13.03 -17.25
N ALA A 221 -1.99 -11.70 -17.08
CA ALA A 221 -2.79 -10.78 -17.89
C ALA A 221 -2.05 -9.43 -18.05
N PRO A 222 -0.92 -9.39 -18.81
CA PRO A 222 -0.11 -8.18 -18.93
C PRO A 222 -0.88 -7.00 -19.54
N ASP A 223 -1.74 -7.24 -20.51
CA ASP A 223 -2.50 -6.20 -21.20
C ASP A 223 -3.69 -5.67 -20.37
N ASN A 224 -4.11 -6.41 -19.34
CA ASN A 224 -5.18 -6.03 -18.44
C ASN A 224 -4.66 -5.57 -17.06
N THR A 225 -3.35 -5.44 -16.87
CA THR A 225 -2.75 -5.08 -15.57
C THR A 225 -2.04 -3.75 -15.64
N VAL A 226 -2.29 -2.92 -14.64
CA VAL A 226 -1.53 -1.72 -14.32
C VAL A 226 -0.86 -1.95 -12.98
N ILE A 227 0.45 -2.08 -13.00
CA ILE A 227 1.25 -2.21 -11.78
C ILE A 227 1.41 -0.82 -11.18
N ILE A 228 1.12 -0.69 -9.90
CA ILE A 228 1.33 0.51 -9.09
C ILE A 228 2.38 0.17 -8.03
N SER A 229 3.49 0.89 -8.00
CA SER A 229 4.54 0.63 -7.02
C SER A 229 5.42 1.86 -6.78
N GLY A 230 6.49 1.72 -6.01
CA GLY A 230 7.40 2.82 -5.70
C GLY A 230 8.48 2.45 -4.70
N MET A 231 9.27 3.44 -4.31
CA MET A 231 10.46 3.26 -3.48
C MET A 231 10.19 3.44 -1.98
N SER A 232 8.96 3.82 -1.61
CA SER A 232 8.62 4.22 -0.24
C SER A 232 8.95 3.15 0.80
N LYS A 233 8.68 1.88 0.50
CA LYS A 233 8.82 0.79 1.47
C LYS A 233 10.16 0.10 1.34
N SER A 234 10.50 -0.42 0.16
CA SER A 234 11.72 -1.19 -0.09
C SER A 234 13.00 -0.44 0.26
N PHE A 235 13.02 0.87 0.02
CA PHE A 235 14.22 1.70 0.26
C PHE A 235 14.07 2.70 1.42
N ALA A 236 12.99 2.60 2.23
CA ALA A 236 12.68 3.58 3.27
C ALA A 236 12.68 5.03 2.72
N MET A 237 12.05 5.23 1.58
CA MET A 237 11.99 6.51 0.86
C MET A 237 10.61 7.17 0.92
N THR A 238 9.88 7.02 2.01
CA THR A 238 8.52 7.56 2.16
C THR A 238 8.46 9.07 1.95
N GLY A 239 9.43 9.81 2.50
CA GLY A 239 9.55 11.27 2.38
C GLY A 239 10.06 11.76 1.03
N TRP A 240 10.63 10.88 0.19
CA TRP A 240 11.12 11.25 -1.14
C TRP A 240 10.00 11.40 -2.17
N ARG A 241 8.82 10.86 -1.89
CA ARG A 241 7.64 10.93 -2.74
C ARG A 241 7.92 10.48 -4.18
N ILE A 242 8.37 9.24 -4.36
CA ILE A 242 8.69 8.65 -5.66
C ILE A 242 8.02 7.29 -5.82
N GLY A 243 7.32 7.11 -6.93
CA GLY A 243 6.65 5.90 -7.34
C GLY A 243 6.50 5.85 -8.85
N TYR A 244 5.79 4.85 -9.32
CA TYR A 244 5.58 4.64 -10.74
C TYR A 244 4.33 3.78 -10.99
N LEU A 245 3.82 3.86 -12.22
CA LEU A 245 2.92 2.87 -12.78
C LEU A 245 3.56 2.23 -14.02
N VAL A 246 3.21 0.96 -14.27
CA VAL A 246 3.56 0.22 -15.49
C VAL A 246 2.29 -0.41 -16.03
N GLY A 247 1.96 -0.16 -17.30
CA GLY A 247 0.71 -0.65 -17.87
C GLY A 247 0.63 -0.52 -19.39
N PRO A 248 -0.55 -0.72 -19.98
CA PRO A 248 -0.77 -0.55 -21.41
C PRO A 248 -0.44 0.87 -21.88
N ASP A 249 0.22 1.01 -23.03
CA ASP A 249 0.68 2.29 -23.60
C ASP A 249 -0.42 3.36 -23.64
N TRP A 250 -1.65 2.97 -24.03
CA TRP A 250 -2.77 3.90 -24.14
C TRP A 250 -3.16 4.50 -22.78
N LEU A 251 -3.12 3.70 -21.69
CA LEU A 251 -3.42 4.22 -20.37
C LEU A 251 -2.26 5.05 -19.80
N VAL A 252 -1.02 4.60 -20.01
CA VAL A 252 0.17 5.35 -19.57
C VAL A 252 0.20 6.73 -20.22
N THR A 253 -0.13 6.83 -21.52
CA THR A 253 -0.23 8.11 -22.24
C THR A 253 -1.29 9.01 -21.62
N ALA A 254 -2.51 8.51 -21.41
CA ALA A 254 -3.59 9.29 -20.80
C ALA A 254 -3.28 9.67 -19.32
N ALA A 255 -2.69 8.76 -18.55
CA ALA A 255 -2.27 9.03 -17.18
C ALA A 255 -1.15 10.10 -17.12
N ASN A 256 -0.26 10.12 -18.14
CA ASN A 256 0.76 11.16 -18.24
C ASN A 256 0.17 12.54 -18.54
N ASP A 257 -0.88 12.65 -19.34
CA ASP A 257 -1.58 13.93 -19.56
C ASP A 257 -2.16 14.47 -18.25
N VAL A 258 -2.71 13.59 -17.39
CA VAL A 258 -3.17 13.97 -16.05
C VAL A 258 -1.99 14.37 -15.15
N ASN A 259 -0.90 13.58 -15.16
CA ASN A 259 0.31 13.85 -14.39
C ASN A 259 0.93 15.20 -14.74
N ASP A 260 1.04 15.50 -16.04
CA ASP A 260 1.55 16.78 -16.53
C ASP A 260 0.71 17.96 -16.01
N ALA A 261 -0.61 17.83 -16.08
CA ALA A 261 -1.53 18.87 -15.61
C ALA A 261 -1.52 19.09 -14.09
N VAL A 262 -1.22 18.04 -13.29
CA VAL A 262 -1.31 18.09 -11.81
C VAL A 262 0.03 18.41 -11.16
N THR A 263 1.13 17.78 -11.60
CA THR A 263 2.45 17.89 -10.97
C THR A 263 3.57 18.23 -11.91
N PHE A 264 3.33 18.24 -13.21
CA PHE A 264 4.29 18.32 -14.30
C PHE A 264 5.23 17.09 -14.31
N SER A 265 6.11 16.95 -13.33
CA SER A 265 6.99 15.78 -13.20
C SER A 265 7.29 15.45 -11.74
N ALA A 266 7.66 14.22 -11.47
CA ALA A 266 8.13 13.83 -10.14
C ALA A 266 9.45 14.53 -9.77
N PRO A 267 9.77 14.72 -8.47
CA PRO A 267 10.98 15.43 -8.05
C PRO A 267 12.25 14.80 -8.62
N THR A 268 13.05 15.60 -9.32
CA THR A 268 14.25 15.15 -10.05
C THR A 268 15.24 14.38 -9.16
N LEU A 269 15.50 14.90 -7.94
CA LEU A 269 16.43 14.23 -7.02
C LEU A 269 15.90 12.89 -6.53
N SER A 270 14.61 12.79 -6.33
CA SER A 270 13.97 11.51 -5.96
C SER A 270 14.08 10.48 -7.08
N GLN A 271 13.98 10.92 -8.34
CA GLN A 271 14.16 10.04 -9.49
C GLN A 271 15.62 9.53 -9.58
N VAL A 272 16.60 10.40 -9.33
CA VAL A 272 18.03 10.00 -9.29
C VAL A 272 18.28 8.99 -8.18
N GLY A 273 17.75 9.25 -6.98
CA GLY A 273 17.84 8.32 -5.87
C GLY A 273 17.19 6.97 -6.17
N ALA A 274 16.01 7.00 -6.78
CA ALA A 274 15.29 5.78 -7.20
C ALA A 274 16.08 4.97 -8.25
N LEU A 275 16.68 5.64 -9.23
CA LEU A 275 17.54 4.99 -10.24
C LEU A 275 18.70 4.26 -9.57
N TYR A 276 19.43 4.95 -8.67
CA TYR A 276 20.52 4.32 -7.95
C TYR A 276 20.05 3.14 -7.10
N GLY A 277 18.92 3.31 -6.41
CA GLY A 277 18.32 2.26 -5.59
C GLY A 277 17.99 0.99 -6.40
N LEU A 278 17.35 1.14 -7.57
CA LEU A 278 17.02 0.01 -8.45
C LEU A 278 18.28 -0.70 -9.00
N GLN A 279 19.29 0.06 -9.37
CA GLN A 279 20.56 -0.50 -9.88
C GLN A 279 21.32 -1.32 -8.81
N HIS A 280 21.01 -1.12 -7.52
CA HIS A 280 21.64 -1.79 -6.39
C HIS A 280 20.58 -2.45 -5.49
N HIS A 281 19.44 -2.88 -6.10
CA HIS A 281 18.23 -3.29 -5.39
C HIS A 281 18.50 -4.34 -4.30
N ASP A 282 19.06 -5.48 -4.66
CA ASP A 282 19.19 -6.61 -3.75
C ASP A 282 20.11 -6.30 -2.56
N GLU A 283 21.20 -5.58 -2.81
CA GLU A 283 22.15 -5.17 -1.77
C GLU A 283 21.48 -4.21 -0.75
N LEU A 284 20.71 -3.23 -1.24
CA LEU A 284 20.17 -2.16 -0.40
C LEU A 284 18.87 -2.58 0.30
N VAL A 285 18.07 -3.45 -0.32
CA VAL A 285 16.76 -3.87 0.20
C VAL A 285 16.87 -5.05 1.17
N ALA A 286 17.78 -5.98 0.94
CA ALA A 286 17.88 -7.20 1.74
C ALA A 286 18.00 -6.95 3.26
N PRO A 287 18.83 -6.01 3.76
CA PRO A 287 18.91 -5.74 5.21
C PRO A 287 17.61 -5.21 5.80
N ILE A 288 16.86 -4.39 5.04
CA ILE A 288 15.59 -3.81 5.47
C ILE A 288 14.54 -4.91 5.56
N VAL A 289 14.41 -5.72 4.51
CA VAL A 289 13.47 -6.85 4.46
C VAL A 289 13.75 -7.86 5.57
N GLN A 290 15.01 -8.22 5.78
CA GLN A 290 15.42 -9.14 6.84
C GLN A 290 14.99 -8.64 8.23
N ALA A 291 15.18 -7.35 8.50
CA ALA A 291 14.76 -6.78 9.78
C ALA A 291 13.23 -6.82 9.97
N PHE A 292 12.44 -6.62 8.90
CA PHE A 292 10.99 -6.76 8.98
C PHE A 292 10.56 -8.22 9.14
N GLN A 293 11.21 -9.16 8.47
CA GLN A 293 10.95 -10.59 8.66
C GLN A 293 11.19 -11.01 10.12
N GLU A 294 12.30 -10.58 10.73
CA GLU A 294 12.60 -10.83 12.14
C GLU A 294 11.52 -10.27 13.08
N ARG A 295 11.04 -9.04 12.81
CA ARG A 295 10.00 -8.38 13.61
C ARG A 295 8.65 -9.07 13.47
N LEU A 296 8.26 -9.42 12.25
CA LEU A 296 7.00 -10.12 11.96
C LEU A 296 7.03 -11.53 12.55
N ASP A 297 8.14 -12.22 12.46
CA ASP A 297 8.33 -13.54 13.07
C ASP A 297 8.17 -13.48 14.59
N TYR A 298 8.78 -12.47 15.22
CA TYR A 298 8.60 -12.20 16.65
C TYR A 298 7.11 -11.95 16.99
N LEU A 299 6.44 -11.08 16.24
CA LEU A 299 5.03 -10.75 16.51
C LEU A 299 4.12 -11.96 16.31
N GLN A 300 4.31 -12.75 15.24
CA GLN A 300 3.54 -13.97 14.98
C GLN A 300 3.72 -15.03 16.08
N LYS A 301 4.88 -15.08 16.70
CA LYS A 301 5.18 -16.04 17.78
C LYS A 301 4.61 -15.59 19.13
N GLU A 302 4.67 -14.29 19.42
CA GLU A 302 4.40 -13.78 20.77
C GLU A 302 2.96 -13.28 20.96
N LEU A 303 2.33 -12.70 19.92
CA LEU A 303 0.96 -12.19 20.01
C LEU A 303 -0.08 -13.29 20.30
N PRO A 304 -0.01 -14.50 19.70
CA PRO A 304 -0.96 -15.57 20.03
C PRO A 304 -0.88 -16.09 21.45
N GLN A 305 0.16 -15.73 22.23
CA GLN A 305 0.27 -16.06 23.65
C GLN A 305 -0.59 -15.14 24.53
N ILE A 306 -1.24 -14.14 23.95
CA ILE A 306 -2.14 -13.21 24.63
C ILE A 306 -3.56 -13.76 24.50
N ASP A 307 -4.22 -14.11 25.61
CA ASP A 307 -5.47 -14.87 25.64
C ASP A 307 -6.63 -14.22 24.88
N TRP A 308 -6.65 -12.88 24.83
CA TRP A 308 -7.71 -12.11 24.19
C TRP A 308 -7.41 -11.74 22.74
N LEU A 309 -6.28 -12.18 22.17
CA LEU A 309 -5.84 -11.81 20.82
C LEU A 309 -5.61 -13.05 19.98
N ALA A 310 -5.99 -13.01 18.70
CA ALA A 310 -5.62 -14.04 17.74
C ALA A 310 -4.98 -13.39 16.50
N VAL A 311 -4.06 -14.12 15.87
CA VAL A 311 -3.33 -13.65 14.69
C VAL A 311 -3.38 -14.71 13.61
N SER A 312 -3.82 -14.33 12.41
CA SER A 312 -3.65 -15.16 11.22
C SER A 312 -2.17 -15.16 10.79
N PRO A 313 -1.69 -16.25 10.14
CA PRO A 313 -0.33 -16.28 9.61
C PRO A 313 -0.07 -15.08 8.68
N VAL A 314 0.96 -14.30 8.99
CA VAL A 314 1.42 -13.21 8.13
C VAL A 314 2.28 -13.80 7.02
N GLN A 315 1.91 -13.56 5.78
CA GLN A 315 2.61 -14.08 4.61
C GLN A 315 3.56 -13.04 4.01
N GLY A 316 3.27 -11.75 4.23
CA GLY A 316 4.08 -10.64 3.72
C GLY A 316 3.62 -9.29 4.24
N SER A 317 4.01 -8.20 3.54
CA SER A 317 3.81 -6.83 3.98
C SER A 317 4.63 -6.50 5.24
N ILE A 318 4.23 -5.47 5.97
CA ILE A 318 4.91 -4.99 7.20
C ILE A 318 3.93 -4.92 8.38
N TYR A 319 2.82 -5.64 8.30
CA TYR A 319 1.70 -5.54 9.23
C TYR A 319 1.27 -6.89 9.77
N VAL A 320 0.70 -6.84 10.97
CA VAL A 320 -0.11 -7.90 11.56
C VAL A 320 -1.53 -7.37 11.72
N PHE A 321 -2.53 -8.11 11.23
CA PHE A 321 -3.94 -7.80 11.42
C PHE A 321 -4.50 -8.72 12.49
N ALA A 322 -4.60 -8.20 13.70
CA ALA A 322 -4.89 -8.97 14.90
C ALA A 322 -6.38 -8.96 15.24
N ASP A 323 -6.94 -10.13 15.49
CA ASP A 323 -8.33 -10.34 15.91
C ASP A 323 -8.47 -10.07 17.41
N ILE A 324 -9.32 -9.10 17.76
CA ILE A 324 -9.58 -8.68 19.14
C ILE A 324 -11.01 -9.00 19.60
N ARG A 325 -11.79 -9.76 18.82
CA ARG A 325 -13.21 -10.03 19.09
C ARG A 325 -13.46 -10.71 20.44
N LYS A 326 -12.47 -11.42 20.97
CA LYS A 326 -12.54 -12.00 22.32
C LYS A 326 -12.62 -10.96 23.45
N THR A 327 -12.24 -9.71 23.19
CA THR A 327 -12.35 -8.62 24.18
C THR A 327 -13.80 -8.14 24.35
N GLY A 328 -14.68 -8.43 23.39
CA GLY A 328 -16.04 -7.91 23.34
C GLY A 328 -16.14 -6.42 22.97
N LEU A 329 -15.01 -5.76 22.67
CA LEU A 329 -14.95 -4.34 22.30
C LEU A 329 -14.99 -4.14 20.79
N GLY A 330 -15.50 -3.00 20.36
CA GLY A 330 -15.31 -2.52 18.99
C GLY A 330 -13.87 -2.08 18.74
N SER A 331 -13.42 -2.11 17.47
CA SER A 331 -12.02 -1.85 17.11
C SER A 331 -11.54 -0.45 17.51
N VAL A 332 -12.40 0.57 17.40
CA VAL A 332 -12.08 1.95 17.78
C VAL A 332 -11.98 2.09 19.31
N GLU A 333 -12.94 1.52 20.03
CA GLU A 333 -12.93 1.54 21.50
C GLU A 333 -11.72 0.78 22.05
N PHE A 334 -11.41 -0.36 21.47
CA PHE A 334 -10.23 -1.14 21.85
C PHE A 334 -8.94 -0.34 21.67
N ALA A 335 -8.75 0.29 20.49
CA ALA A 335 -7.53 1.06 20.21
C ALA A 335 -7.38 2.26 21.17
N ASP A 336 -8.48 2.96 21.48
CA ASP A 336 -8.50 4.05 22.46
C ASP A 336 -8.14 3.56 23.86
N GLN A 337 -8.74 2.46 24.31
CA GLN A 337 -8.46 1.88 25.63
C GLN A 337 -7.03 1.33 25.72
N LEU A 338 -6.53 0.67 24.67
CA LEU A 338 -5.15 0.16 24.62
C LEU A 338 -4.16 1.31 24.75
N LEU A 339 -4.36 2.39 23.99
CA LEU A 339 -3.52 3.59 24.07
C LEU A 339 -3.52 4.18 25.48
N LYS A 340 -4.69 4.38 26.09
CA LYS A 340 -4.81 4.97 27.44
C LYS A 340 -4.19 4.10 28.54
N LYS A 341 -4.33 2.77 28.43
CA LYS A 341 -3.83 1.84 29.45
C LYS A 341 -2.32 1.58 29.34
N THR A 342 -1.76 1.62 28.13
CA THR A 342 -0.39 1.13 27.87
C THR A 342 0.53 2.10 27.15
N GLY A 343 -0.01 3.14 26.53
CA GLY A 343 0.72 4.01 25.62
C GLY A 343 1.02 3.35 24.26
N ILE A 344 0.31 2.28 23.89
CA ILE A 344 0.50 1.61 22.59
C ILE A 344 -0.57 2.10 21.61
N LEU A 345 -0.12 2.65 20.48
CA LEU A 345 -0.98 3.11 19.40
C LEU A 345 -1.07 2.07 18.30
N VAL A 346 -2.27 1.63 17.95
CA VAL A 346 -2.59 0.73 16.83
C VAL A 346 -3.69 1.35 15.96
N VAL A 347 -3.88 0.83 14.74
CA VAL A 347 -4.97 1.29 13.88
C VAL A 347 -6.19 0.40 14.04
N PRO A 348 -7.37 0.97 14.38
CA PRO A 348 -8.64 0.22 14.38
C PRO A 348 -8.90 -0.43 13.01
N GLY A 349 -9.35 -1.66 12.99
CA GLY A 349 -9.62 -2.38 11.76
C GLY A 349 -10.72 -1.75 10.92
N LEU A 350 -11.69 -1.08 11.55
CA LEU A 350 -12.73 -0.30 10.87
C LEU A 350 -12.16 0.77 9.92
N ALA A 351 -10.93 1.26 10.13
CA ALA A 351 -10.25 2.18 9.23
C ALA A 351 -9.88 1.55 7.86
N PHE A 352 -9.96 0.23 7.72
CA PHE A 352 -9.67 -0.51 6.49
C PHE A 352 -10.94 -1.09 5.84
N GLY A 353 -12.12 -0.70 6.33
CA GLY A 353 -13.40 -1.15 5.84
C GLY A 353 -14.24 -1.86 6.90
N LYS A 354 -15.52 -2.06 6.61
CA LYS A 354 -16.48 -2.62 7.58
C LYS A 354 -16.12 -4.04 8.03
N CYS A 355 -15.58 -4.86 7.14
CA CYS A 355 -15.17 -6.23 7.46
C CYS A 355 -13.94 -6.29 8.38
N GLY A 356 -13.24 -5.17 8.57
CA GLY A 356 -12.15 -5.03 9.53
C GLY A 356 -12.60 -4.80 10.97
N GLU A 357 -13.91 -4.63 11.24
CA GLU A 357 -14.41 -4.49 12.60
C GLU A 357 -14.11 -5.74 13.43
N GLY A 358 -13.69 -5.52 14.69
CA GLY A 358 -13.19 -6.59 15.57
C GLY A 358 -11.72 -6.96 15.34
N PHE A 359 -11.00 -6.18 14.52
CA PHE A 359 -9.56 -6.34 14.28
C PHE A 359 -8.81 -5.04 14.54
N VAL A 360 -7.49 -5.13 14.72
CA VAL A 360 -6.58 -3.97 14.74
C VAL A 360 -5.34 -4.26 13.90
N ARG A 361 -4.82 -3.24 13.23
CA ARG A 361 -3.55 -3.34 12.51
C ARG A 361 -2.39 -2.92 13.41
N ILE A 362 -1.40 -3.77 13.52
CA ILE A 362 -0.12 -3.56 14.20
C ILE A 362 0.96 -3.45 13.13
N ALA A 363 1.64 -2.32 13.04
CA ALA A 363 2.76 -2.12 12.13
C ALA A 363 4.08 -2.58 12.79
N ALA A 364 4.87 -3.39 12.06
CA ALA A 364 6.19 -3.83 12.50
C ALA A 364 7.29 -2.78 12.21
N THR A 365 6.93 -1.51 12.15
CA THR A 365 7.81 -0.41 11.76
C THR A 365 8.75 0.06 12.87
N GLN A 366 8.45 -0.27 14.12
CA GLN A 366 9.33 0.06 15.25
C GLN A 366 10.50 -0.93 15.41
N PRO A 367 11.61 -0.52 16.03
CA PRO A 367 12.69 -1.44 16.39
C PRO A 367 12.18 -2.63 17.22
N LEU A 368 12.82 -3.80 17.07
CA LEU A 368 12.43 -5.02 17.78
C LEU A 368 12.33 -4.85 19.30
N ALA A 369 13.18 -4.00 19.89
CA ALA A 369 13.13 -3.70 21.33
C ALA A 369 11.80 -3.04 21.73
N ALA A 370 11.31 -2.08 20.96
CA ALA A 370 10.03 -1.42 21.20
C ALA A 370 8.84 -2.39 20.98
N LEU A 371 8.93 -3.27 19.99
CA LEU A 371 7.92 -4.32 19.78
C LEU A 371 7.87 -5.29 20.96
N LYS A 372 9.02 -5.68 21.52
CA LYS A 372 9.11 -6.51 22.74
C LYS A 372 8.47 -5.82 23.94
N GLU A 373 8.73 -4.54 24.13
CA GLU A 373 8.10 -3.75 25.17
C GLU A 373 6.58 -3.68 24.99
N ALA A 374 6.10 -3.40 23.78
CA ALA A 374 4.68 -3.35 23.48
C ALA A 374 3.99 -4.69 23.80
N VAL A 375 4.53 -5.80 23.32
CA VAL A 375 3.98 -7.14 23.60
C VAL A 375 3.98 -7.45 25.09
N ALA A 376 5.05 -7.10 25.83
CA ALA A 376 5.12 -7.31 27.28
C ALA A 376 4.02 -6.52 28.02
N LYS A 377 3.74 -5.27 27.61
CA LYS A 377 2.64 -4.47 28.17
C LYS A 377 1.28 -5.08 27.82
N MET A 378 1.07 -5.54 26.57
CA MET A 378 -0.18 -6.19 26.15
C MET A 378 -0.47 -7.47 26.95
N LYS A 379 0.55 -8.29 27.25
CA LYS A 379 0.42 -9.52 28.07
C LYS A 379 -0.06 -9.27 29.49
N GLN A 380 0.07 -8.05 30.00
CA GLN A 380 -0.38 -7.69 31.35
C GLN A 380 -1.85 -7.23 31.38
N LEU A 381 -2.47 -7.02 30.24
CA LEU A 381 -3.86 -6.59 30.15
C LEU A 381 -4.84 -7.76 30.26
N THR A 382 -5.93 -7.50 30.94
CA THR A 382 -7.14 -8.31 30.94
C THR A 382 -8.30 -7.47 30.41
N TRP A 383 -9.18 -8.10 29.67
CA TRP A 383 -10.38 -7.44 29.07
C TRP A 383 -11.63 -8.16 29.51
#